data_1e3e786b3ac953169ad298c0f61034d8
#
_entry.id   1e3e786b3ac953169ad298c0f61034d8
#
_cell.length_a   1.000
_cell.length_b   1.000
_cell.length_c   1.000
_cell.angle_alpha   90.00
_cell.angle_beta   90.00
_cell.angle_gamma   90.00
#
_symmetry.space_group_name_H-M   'P 1'
#
loop_
_entity.id
_entity.type
_entity.pdbx_description
1 polymer ?
#
loop_
_entity_poly.entity_id
_entity_poly.type
_entity_poly.pdbx_seq_one_letter_code
_entity_poly.pdbx_strand_id
1 'polypeptide(L)'
;MIEKKNFDPGFVSRLPEFGFSAIANILASIKLAKYMDLNSDDAIITVATDGADLYMSELNKTIADFKNNYDEIVCAELFGQYLSGISTDNMLELSHMDKKRIFNLGYFTWVEQQGVSLEEFEKRKDPKFWNSHYDYMLSLDNKIKEFNNM
;
A
#
# COMPACT_ATOMS: atom_id res chain seq x y z
N MET A 1 -9.29 -11.48 -20.15
CA MET A 1 -9.83 -11.45 -18.77
C MET A 1 -11.32 -11.14 -18.73
N ILE A 2 -11.79 -10.10 -19.38
CA ILE A 2 -13.21 -9.69 -19.37
C ILE A 2 -14.10 -10.89 -19.78
N GLU A 3 -13.87 -11.46 -20.95
CA GLU A 3 -14.70 -12.56 -21.48
C GLU A 3 -14.58 -13.88 -20.71
N LYS A 4 -13.36 -14.25 -20.27
CA LYS A 4 -13.12 -15.57 -19.63
C LYS A 4 -13.36 -15.58 -18.13
N LYS A 5 -13.26 -14.44 -17.46
CA LYS A 5 -13.39 -14.33 -15.99
C LYS A 5 -14.58 -13.48 -15.56
N ASN A 6 -15.35 -12.97 -16.52
CA ASN A 6 -16.53 -12.14 -16.30
C ASN A 6 -16.27 -10.90 -15.40
N PHE A 7 -15.10 -10.28 -15.57
CA PHE A 7 -14.82 -9.01 -14.89
C PHE A 7 -15.58 -7.87 -15.55
N ASP A 8 -16.06 -6.96 -14.75
CA ASP A 8 -16.67 -5.71 -15.23
C ASP A 8 -15.67 -4.92 -16.10
N PRO A 9 -16.04 -4.55 -17.34
CA PRO A 9 -15.17 -3.78 -18.22
C PRO A 9 -14.77 -2.41 -17.63
N GLY A 10 -15.67 -1.76 -16.89
CA GLY A 10 -15.37 -0.50 -16.20
C GLY A 10 -14.32 -0.66 -15.12
N PHE A 11 -14.35 -1.77 -14.38
CA PHE A 11 -13.28 -2.09 -13.42
C PHE A 11 -11.95 -2.33 -14.13
N VAL A 12 -11.94 -3.13 -15.21
CA VAL A 12 -10.71 -3.44 -15.94
C VAL A 12 -10.08 -2.18 -16.55
N SER A 13 -10.88 -1.24 -17.05
CA SER A 13 -10.36 0.02 -17.60
C SER A 13 -9.69 0.92 -16.56
N ARG A 14 -9.99 0.72 -15.28
CA ARG A 14 -9.40 1.46 -14.15
C ARG A 14 -8.19 0.80 -13.52
N LEU A 15 -7.80 -0.41 -13.92
CA LEU A 15 -6.61 -1.06 -13.40
C LEU A 15 -5.31 -0.24 -13.54
N PRO A 16 -5.11 0.58 -14.58
CA PRO A 16 -3.98 1.50 -14.66
C PRO A 16 -3.91 2.57 -13.55
N GLU A 17 -4.98 2.78 -12.78
CA GLU A 17 -4.96 3.65 -11.60
C GLU A 17 -4.11 3.05 -10.47
N PHE A 18 -3.76 1.76 -10.54
CA PHE A 18 -2.92 1.07 -9.55
C PHE A 18 -1.47 0.97 -10.01
N GLY A 19 -0.57 1.71 -9.35
CA GLY A 19 0.87 1.56 -9.50
C GLY A 19 1.44 0.45 -8.61
N PHE A 20 2.75 0.31 -8.58
CA PHE A 20 3.43 -0.79 -7.87
C PHE A 20 3.11 -0.85 -6.39
N SER A 21 3.10 0.28 -5.70
CA SER A 21 2.78 0.31 -4.26
C SER A 21 1.34 -0.10 -3.98
N ALA A 22 0.40 0.32 -4.82
CA ALA A 22 -0.99 -0.08 -4.70
C ALA A 22 -1.17 -1.59 -4.94
N ILE A 23 -0.49 -2.16 -5.95
CA ILE A 23 -0.48 -3.60 -6.20
C ILE A 23 0.14 -4.37 -5.03
N ALA A 24 1.27 -3.89 -4.48
CA ALA A 24 1.89 -4.49 -3.30
C ALA A 24 0.93 -4.49 -2.10
N ASN A 25 0.20 -3.40 -1.87
CA ASN A 25 -0.81 -3.31 -0.82
C ASN A 25 -1.98 -4.29 -1.04
N ILE A 26 -2.43 -4.47 -2.29
CA ILE A 26 -3.46 -5.47 -2.63
C ILE A 26 -2.96 -6.89 -2.32
N LEU A 27 -1.74 -7.23 -2.74
CA LEU A 27 -1.14 -8.53 -2.47
C LEU A 27 -0.98 -8.78 -0.96
N ALA A 28 -0.52 -7.77 -0.21
CA ALA A 28 -0.44 -7.84 1.25
C ALA A 28 -1.81 -8.03 1.89
N SER A 29 -2.84 -7.35 1.39
CA SER A 29 -4.22 -7.51 1.87
C SER A 29 -4.76 -8.92 1.63
N ILE A 30 -4.50 -9.51 0.45
CA ILE A 30 -4.90 -10.89 0.16
C ILE A 30 -4.19 -11.88 1.10
N LYS A 31 -2.88 -11.69 1.33
CA LYS A 31 -2.11 -12.51 2.27
C LYS A 31 -2.67 -12.39 3.69
N LEU A 32 -2.95 -11.18 4.14
CA LEU A 32 -3.53 -10.93 5.46
C LEU A 32 -4.90 -11.60 5.60
N ALA A 33 -5.78 -11.46 4.60
CA ALA A 33 -7.10 -12.08 4.61
C ALA A 33 -7.01 -13.61 4.74
N LYS A 34 -6.10 -14.23 3.99
CA LYS A 34 -5.84 -15.69 4.08
C LYS A 34 -5.25 -16.11 5.42
N TYR A 35 -4.33 -15.31 5.96
CA TYR A 35 -3.66 -15.59 7.23
C TYR A 35 -4.62 -15.51 8.42
N MET A 36 -5.50 -14.51 8.41
CA MET A 36 -6.48 -14.26 9.48
C MET A 36 -7.80 -14.99 9.28
N ASP A 37 -7.95 -15.76 8.18
CA ASP A 37 -9.19 -16.45 7.79
C ASP A 37 -10.38 -15.47 7.73
N LEU A 38 -10.16 -14.30 7.13
CA LEU A 38 -11.19 -13.26 6.99
C LEU A 38 -12.26 -13.67 6.00
N ASN A 39 -13.49 -13.25 6.23
CA ASN A 39 -14.67 -13.57 5.44
C ASN A 39 -15.39 -12.30 4.95
N SER A 40 -16.61 -12.44 4.43
CA SER A 40 -17.39 -11.34 3.84
C SER A 40 -17.83 -10.27 4.84
N ASP A 41 -17.77 -10.55 6.14
CA ASP A 41 -18.15 -9.61 7.19
C ASP A 41 -16.96 -8.74 7.65
N ASP A 42 -15.77 -9.06 7.16
CA ASP A 42 -14.53 -8.36 7.46
C ASP A 42 -14.16 -7.35 6.37
N ALA A 43 -13.46 -6.28 6.72
CA ALA A 43 -12.98 -5.29 5.77
C ALA A 43 -11.49 -4.98 5.99
N ILE A 44 -10.74 -4.94 4.89
CA ILE A 44 -9.37 -4.46 4.89
C ILE A 44 -9.34 -3.12 4.15
N ILE A 45 -8.86 -2.09 4.82
CA ILE A 45 -8.66 -0.77 4.22
C ILE A 45 -7.18 -0.61 3.91
N THR A 46 -6.88 -0.22 2.68
CA THR A 46 -5.52 0.07 2.24
C THR A 46 -5.48 1.30 1.33
N VAL A 47 -4.29 1.78 1.01
CA VAL A 47 -4.12 3.00 0.22
C VAL A 47 -3.74 2.63 -1.21
N ALA A 48 -4.53 3.10 -2.19
CA ALA A 48 -4.11 3.19 -3.57
C ALA A 48 -3.27 4.47 -3.71
N THR A 49 -1.98 4.30 -3.98
CA THR A 49 -1.02 5.39 -4.08
C THR A 49 -0.94 5.92 -5.52
N ASP A 50 0.22 5.76 -6.17
CA ASP A 50 0.44 6.23 -7.53
C ASP A 50 -0.24 5.34 -8.56
N GLY A 51 -0.56 5.91 -9.74
CA GLY A 51 -1.01 5.16 -10.91
C GLY A 51 0.14 4.56 -11.72
N ALA A 52 -0.20 3.69 -12.67
CA ALA A 52 0.77 3.03 -13.54
C ALA A 52 1.55 4.01 -14.45
N ASP A 53 1.02 5.20 -14.67
CA ASP A 53 1.65 6.23 -15.53
C ASP A 53 3.05 6.61 -15.08
N LEU A 54 3.34 6.55 -13.79
CA LEU A 54 4.66 6.85 -13.22
C LEU A 54 5.69 5.74 -13.47
N TYR A 55 5.27 4.58 -13.98
CA TYR A 55 6.10 3.38 -14.11
C TYR A 55 6.29 2.92 -15.56
N MET A 56 6.10 3.82 -16.54
CA MET A 56 6.21 3.48 -17.96
C MET A 56 7.61 2.96 -18.35
N SER A 57 8.67 3.44 -17.70
CA SER A 57 10.02 2.93 -17.91
C SER A 57 10.15 1.45 -17.51
N GLU A 58 9.52 1.06 -16.40
CA GLU A 58 9.56 -0.31 -15.90
C GLU A 58 8.66 -1.23 -16.76
N LEU A 59 7.54 -0.74 -17.25
CA LEU A 59 6.71 -1.46 -18.22
C LEU A 59 7.49 -1.78 -19.49
N ASN A 60 8.20 -0.80 -20.04
CA ASN A 60 9.03 -0.98 -21.23
C ASN A 60 10.16 -2.00 -21.02
N LYS A 61 10.82 -1.98 -19.86
CA LYS A 61 11.82 -2.99 -19.49
C LYS A 61 11.18 -4.38 -19.41
N THR A 62 10.07 -4.51 -18.73
CA THR A 62 9.35 -5.79 -18.59
C THR A 62 8.98 -6.35 -19.98
N ILE A 63 8.43 -5.54 -20.87
CA ILE A 63 8.10 -5.95 -22.24
C ILE A 63 9.37 -6.41 -22.99
N ALA A 64 10.48 -5.71 -22.83
CA ALA A 64 11.75 -6.07 -23.43
C ALA A 64 12.32 -7.40 -22.87
N ASP A 65 12.23 -7.63 -21.57
CA ASP A 65 12.67 -8.86 -20.90
C ASP A 65 11.91 -10.09 -21.41
N PHE A 66 10.64 -9.94 -21.75
CA PHE A 66 9.85 -10.96 -22.43
C PHE A 66 10.09 -11.03 -23.95
N LYS A 67 11.12 -10.34 -24.48
CA LYS A 67 11.48 -10.32 -25.91
C LYS A 67 10.32 -9.92 -26.83
N ASN A 68 9.51 -8.96 -26.38
CA ASN A 68 8.26 -8.53 -27.01
C ASN A 68 7.19 -9.64 -27.15
N ASN A 69 7.33 -10.74 -26.42
CA ASN A 69 6.38 -11.85 -26.38
C ASN A 69 5.46 -11.76 -25.16
N TYR A 70 5.11 -10.55 -24.73
CA TYR A 70 4.18 -10.32 -23.64
C TYR A 70 2.74 -10.49 -24.15
N ASP A 71 2.29 -11.73 -24.22
CA ASP A 71 1.01 -12.14 -24.77
C ASP A 71 0.00 -12.56 -23.68
N GLU A 72 -1.17 -13.01 -24.09
CA GLU A 72 -2.22 -13.48 -23.18
C GLU A 72 -1.80 -14.69 -22.33
N ILE A 73 -0.90 -15.52 -22.83
CA ILE A 73 -0.41 -16.71 -22.12
C ILE A 73 0.47 -16.26 -20.95
N VAL A 74 1.43 -15.39 -21.22
CA VAL A 74 2.29 -14.79 -20.18
C VAL A 74 1.43 -14.08 -19.13
N CYS A 75 0.44 -13.30 -19.56
CA CYS A 75 -0.48 -12.65 -18.63
C CYS A 75 -1.24 -13.65 -17.76
N ALA A 76 -1.69 -14.77 -18.33
CA ALA A 76 -2.41 -15.81 -17.59
C ALA A 76 -1.49 -16.53 -16.60
N GLU A 77 -0.25 -16.81 -16.97
CA GLU A 77 0.78 -17.40 -16.09
C GLU A 77 1.08 -16.49 -14.91
N LEU A 78 1.35 -15.20 -15.16
CA LEU A 78 1.64 -14.22 -14.10
C LEU A 78 0.44 -14.03 -13.18
N PHE A 79 -0.77 -13.95 -13.73
CA PHE A 79 -1.99 -13.89 -12.92
C PHE A 79 -2.16 -15.15 -12.06
N GLY A 80 -1.91 -16.33 -12.63
CA GLY A 80 -1.98 -17.61 -11.93
C GLY A 80 -0.98 -17.67 -10.78
N GLN A 81 0.27 -17.28 -11.04
CA GLN A 81 1.36 -17.36 -10.08
C GLN A 81 1.25 -16.32 -8.96
N TYR A 82 1.00 -15.07 -9.31
CA TYR A 82 1.14 -13.96 -8.37
C TYR A 82 -0.17 -13.44 -7.78
N LEU A 83 -1.31 -13.78 -8.35
CA LEU A 83 -2.62 -13.37 -7.83
C LEU A 83 -3.47 -14.55 -7.38
N SER A 84 -3.81 -15.47 -8.28
CA SER A 84 -4.66 -16.62 -7.92
C SER A 84 -3.95 -17.60 -6.99
N GLY A 85 -2.65 -17.83 -7.21
CA GLY A 85 -1.82 -18.74 -6.43
C GLY A 85 -1.16 -18.12 -5.20
N ILE A 86 -1.48 -16.86 -4.87
CA ILE A 86 -0.86 -16.19 -3.74
C ILE A 86 -1.08 -16.98 -2.44
N SER A 87 0.01 -17.24 -1.73
CA SER A 87 0.04 -17.94 -0.44
C SER A 87 0.31 -16.97 0.71
N THR A 88 0.44 -17.50 1.92
CA THR A 88 0.84 -16.73 3.11
C THR A 88 2.35 -16.72 3.34
N ASP A 89 3.14 -17.06 2.33
CA ASP A 89 4.59 -16.98 2.37
C ASP A 89 5.09 -15.53 2.51
N ASN A 90 6.33 -15.37 3.01
CA ASN A 90 6.95 -14.06 3.24
C ASN A 90 6.10 -13.13 4.14
N MET A 91 5.36 -13.70 5.08
CA MET A 91 4.68 -12.98 6.16
C MET A 91 5.46 -13.15 7.46
N LEU A 92 5.49 -12.11 8.26
CA LEU A 92 6.11 -12.13 9.57
C LEU A 92 5.14 -11.57 10.61
N GLU A 93 4.72 -12.40 11.55
CA GLU A 93 4.02 -11.94 12.73
C GLU A 93 5.03 -11.30 13.69
N LEU A 94 4.87 -10.00 13.97
CA LEU A 94 5.84 -9.23 14.69
C LEU A 94 5.77 -9.50 16.20
N SER A 95 6.87 -10.00 16.77
CA SER A 95 7.08 -10.00 18.20
C SER A 95 7.23 -8.55 18.73
N HIS A 96 7.23 -8.39 20.07
CA HIS A 96 7.50 -7.09 20.67
C HIS A 96 8.85 -6.50 20.23
N MET A 97 9.87 -7.35 20.13
CA MET A 97 11.21 -6.92 19.70
C MET A 97 11.23 -6.51 18.22
N ASP A 98 10.49 -7.22 17.38
CA ASP A 98 10.39 -6.88 15.96
C ASP A 98 9.68 -5.54 15.76
N LYS A 99 8.59 -5.28 16.49
CA LYS A 99 7.90 -3.98 16.46
C LYS A 99 8.84 -2.85 16.85
N LYS A 100 9.64 -3.04 17.89
CA LYS A 100 10.65 -2.07 18.33
C LYS A 100 11.73 -1.85 17.27
N ARG A 101 12.21 -2.92 16.65
CA ARG A 101 13.21 -2.85 15.57
C ARG A 101 12.66 -2.06 14.37
N ILE A 102 11.43 -2.36 13.92
CA ILE A 102 10.80 -1.66 12.79
C ILE A 102 10.58 -0.19 13.12
N PHE A 103 10.09 0.14 14.31
CA PHE A 103 9.93 1.52 14.74
C PHE A 103 11.27 2.28 14.67
N ASN A 104 12.35 1.66 15.10
CA ASN A 104 13.67 2.28 15.12
C ASN A 104 14.27 2.49 13.72
N LEU A 105 13.75 1.89 12.65
CA LEU A 105 14.17 2.21 11.28
C LEU A 105 13.92 3.68 10.93
N GLY A 106 12.92 4.31 11.53
CA GLY A 106 12.65 5.74 11.35
C GLY A 106 13.64 6.67 12.04
N TYR A 107 14.51 6.18 12.95
CA TYR A 107 15.43 7.01 13.72
C TYR A 107 16.35 7.83 12.82
N PHE A 108 17.02 7.20 11.88
CA PHE A 108 17.97 7.90 10.99
C PHE A 108 17.29 9.01 10.17
N THR A 109 16.12 8.72 9.64
CA THR A 109 15.38 9.72 8.84
C THR A 109 14.90 10.88 9.70
N TRP A 110 14.26 10.60 10.83
CA TRP A 110 13.59 11.63 11.60
C TRP A 110 14.52 12.37 12.56
N VAL A 111 15.37 11.65 13.27
CA VAL A 111 16.27 12.24 14.26
C VAL A 111 17.54 12.77 13.61
N GLU A 112 18.28 11.91 12.89
CA GLU A 112 19.59 12.27 12.35
C GLU A 112 19.49 13.22 11.14
N GLN A 113 18.56 12.98 10.22
CA GLN A 113 18.49 13.75 8.98
C GLN A 113 17.54 14.95 9.10
N GLN A 114 16.43 14.82 9.80
CA GLN A 114 15.41 15.86 9.90
C GLN A 114 15.51 16.69 11.20
N GLY A 115 16.38 16.30 12.12
CA GLY A 115 16.61 17.06 13.37
C GLY A 115 15.47 17.00 14.38
N VAL A 116 14.56 16.02 14.26
CA VAL A 116 13.52 15.78 15.26
C VAL A 116 14.18 15.29 16.54
N SER A 117 13.82 15.84 17.70
CA SER A 117 14.38 15.39 18.97
C SER A 117 14.04 13.92 19.25
N LEU A 118 14.94 13.23 19.95
CA LEU A 118 14.69 11.83 20.34
C LEU A 118 13.42 11.72 21.19
N GLU A 119 13.17 12.67 22.07
CA GLU A 119 11.95 12.72 22.89
C GLU A 119 10.68 12.76 22.02
N GLU A 120 10.67 13.61 21.00
CA GLU A 120 9.54 13.74 20.08
C GLU A 120 9.37 12.49 19.20
N PHE A 121 10.48 11.89 18.76
CA PHE A 121 10.47 10.63 18.05
C PHE A 121 9.86 9.51 18.89
N GLU A 122 10.26 9.39 20.16
CA GLU A 122 9.76 8.36 21.08
C GLU A 122 8.27 8.51 21.42
N LYS A 123 7.72 9.73 21.46
CA LYS A 123 6.28 9.98 21.68
C LYS A 123 5.39 9.28 20.66
N ARG A 124 5.89 9.01 19.46
CA ARG A 124 5.14 8.31 18.38
C ARG A 124 4.80 6.86 18.71
N LYS A 125 5.38 6.29 19.78
CA LYS A 125 5.02 4.96 20.29
C LYS A 125 3.70 4.95 21.05
N ASP A 126 3.28 6.11 21.56
CA ASP A 126 2.04 6.25 22.33
C ASP A 126 0.86 6.54 21.39
N PRO A 127 -0.22 5.72 21.40
CA PRO A 127 -1.44 6.01 20.65
C PRO A 127 -2.04 7.39 20.93
N LYS A 128 -1.84 7.95 22.13
CA LYS A 128 -2.32 9.28 22.48
C LYS A 128 -1.69 10.38 21.63
N PHE A 129 -0.44 10.18 21.19
CA PHE A 129 0.22 11.09 20.27
C PHE A 129 -0.59 11.23 18.98
N TRP A 130 -1.00 10.12 18.39
CA TRP A 130 -1.78 10.09 17.14
C TRP A 130 -3.19 10.63 17.31
N ASN A 131 -3.84 10.29 18.42
CA ASN A 131 -5.17 10.82 18.73
C ASN A 131 -5.17 12.34 18.90
N SER A 132 -4.14 12.92 19.53
CA SER A 132 -4.01 14.38 19.66
C SER A 132 -3.86 15.09 18.31
N HIS A 133 -3.25 14.45 17.32
CA HIS A 133 -3.17 14.99 15.95
C HIS A 133 -4.53 14.97 15.26
N TYR A 134 -5.32 13.92 15.47
CA TYR A 134 -6.69 13.87 14.96
C TYR A 134 -7.56 15.02 15.50
N ASP A 135 -7.51 15.26 16.80
CA ASP A 135 -8.23 16.38 17.42
C ASP A 135 -7.76 17.73 16.87
N TYR A 136 -6.46 17.88 16.60
CA TYR A 136 -5.91 19.08 16.00
C TYR A 136 -6.40 19.30 14.56
N MET A 137 -6.60 18.25 13.78
CA MET A 137 -7.11 18.33 12.40
C MET A 137 -8.46 19.04 12.33
N LEU A 138 -9.36 18.78 13.30
CA LEU A 138 -10.66 19.45 13.37
C LEU A 138 -10.53 20.97 13.57
N SER A 139 -9.56 21.42 14.33
CA SER A 139 -9.27 22.85 14.51
C SER A 139 -8.64 23.48 13.27
N LEU A 140 -7.83 22.71 12.53
CA LEU A 140 -7.19 23.16 11.30
C LEU A 140 -8.21 23.42 10.18
N ASP A 141 -9.23 22.58 10.06
CA ASP A 141 -10.31 22.77 9.08
C ASP A 141 -11.03 24.12 9.28
N ASN A 142 -11.23 24.55 10.52
CA ASN A 142 -11.83 25.85 10.80
C ASN A 142 -10.90 26.99 10.36
N LYS A 143 -9.60 26.91 10.63
CA LYS A 143 -8.62 27.90 10.18
C LYS A 143 -8.50 27.98 8.66
N ILE A 144 -8.59 26.84 7.96
CA ILE A 144 -8.62 26.80 6.50
C ILE A 144 -9.88 27.50 5.96
N LYS A 145 -11.04 27.28 6.56
CA LYS A 145 -12.27 27.96 6.19
C LYS A 145 -12.19 29.49 6.43
N GLU A 146 -11.62 29.90 7.56
CA GLU A 146 -11.39 31.31 7.85
C GLU A 146 -10.47 31.94 6.80
N PHE A 147 -9.35 31.29 6.48
CA PHE A 147 -8.40 31.76 5.46
C PHE A 147 -9.04 31.87 4.07
N ASN A 148 -9.86 30.91 3.66
CA ASN A 148 -10.52 30.94 2.37
C ASN A 148 -11.64 31.99 2.26
N ASN A 149 -12.08 32.54 3.38
CA ASN A 149 -13.13 33.58 3.43
C ASN A 149 -12.55 35.01 3.60
N MET A 150 -11.23 35.15 3.68
CA MET A 150 -10.55 36.44 3.65
C MET A 150 -10.28 36.90 2.22
#